data_9dc35c0047549119ebd47db537155b93
#
_entry.id   9dc35c0047549119ebd47db537155b93
#
_cell.length_a   1.000
_cell.length_b   1.000
_cell.length_c   1.000
_cell.angle_alpha   90.00
_cell.angle_beta   90.00
_cell.angle_gamma   90.00
#
_symmetry.space_group_name_H-M   'P 1'
#
loop_
_entity.id
_entity.type
_entity.pdbx_description
1 polymer ?
#
loop_
_entity_poly.entity_id
_entity_poly.type
_entity_poly.pdbx_seq_one_letter_code
_entity_poly.pdbx_strand_id
1 'polypeptide(L)'
;MVAHWRGMDKKHANSTSPLLIGPQAYRKSTFCRMLLPPALQAYYTDSIDFSRKRDAELYLNRFLLINMDEFDQISPTQQAFLKHILQKPVVNTRRPNASAVEELRRYASFIATSNHRDLLTDTSGSRRFIGIYMTGAIDVSRPIDYEQLYAQALELLYHNERYWFDSEEEAIMTENNREFEQSPAIEQLFMVYYRRAEEEEEGEWLLAIDILRRIQKASKMTFSARQASYFGRILQRLGVKSKRKTYGTYYHVVPLEVE
;
A
#
# COMPACT_ATOMS: atom_id res chain seq x y z
N MET A 1 -11.11 13.62 -3.11
CA MET A 1 -10.47 14.58 -4.03
C MET A 1 -11.17 15.94 -4.00
N VAL A 2 -12.41 16.06 -4.45
CA VAL A 2 -13.16 17.36 -4.55
C VAL A 2 -13.26 18.08 -3.20
N ALA A 3 -13.51 17.37 -2.09
CA ALA A 3 -13.53 17.96 -0.76
C ALA A 3 -12.22 18.67 -0.39
N HIS A 4 -11.08 18.08 -0.70
CA HIS A 4 -9.77 18.70 -0.50
C HIS A 4 -9.58 19.97 -1.33
N TRP A 5 -9.99 19.94 -2.60
CA TRP A 5 -9.91 21.13 -3.46
C TRP A 5 -10.76 22.27 -2.93
N ARG A 6 -11.94 21.95 -2.42
CA ARG A 6 -12.84 22.93 -1.80
C ARG A 6 -12.39 23.43 -0.43
N GLY A 7 -11.40 22.79 0.19
CA GLY A 7 -10.92 23.14 1.52
C GLY A 7 -11.85 22.76 2.66
N MET A 8 -12.72 21.80 2.44
CA MET A 8 -13.67 21.35 3.46
C MET A 8 -13.00 20.53 4.55
N ASP A 9 -11.83 19.98 4.26
CA ASP A 9 -11.14 19.11 5.19
C ASP A 9 -9.90 19.76 5.81
N LYS A 10 -10.02 20.12 7.09
CA LYS A 10 -8.90 20.50 7.94
C LYS A 10 -8.57 19.43 8.98
N LYS A 11 -9.41 18.39 9.12
CA LYS A 11 -9.30 17.36 10.16
C LYS A 11 -8.91 16.00 9.60
N HIS A 12 -9.35 15.67 8.37
CA HIS A 12 -9.14 14.37 7.74
C HIS A 12 -8.20 14.52 6.54
N ALA A 13 -7.01 14.00 6.67
CA ALA A 13 -6.10 13.89 5.53
C ALA A 13 -6.68 12.92 4.50
N ASN A 14 -6.50 13.20 3.19
CA ASN A 14 -6.81 12.25 2.14
C ASN A 14 -5.74 11.13 2.15
N SER A 15 -5.86 10.23 3.11
CA SER A 15 -4.86 9.21 3.41
C SER A 15 -5.00 7.94 2.58
N THR A 16 -6.11 7.79 1.84
CA THR A 16 -6.43 6.59 1.07
C THR A 16 -6.31 6.86 -0.43
N SER A 17 -5.72 5.92 -1.15
CA SER A 17 -5.43 6.03 -2.58
C SER A 17 -5.92 4.78 -3.31
N PRO A 18 -6.71 4.90 -4.39
CA PRO A 18 -6.98 3.78 -5.28
C PRO A 18 -5.69 3.26 -5.91
N LEU A 19 -5.57 1.94 -6.05
CA LEU A 19 -4.44 1.25 -6.64
C LEU A 19 -4.95 0.29 -7.71
N LEU A 20 -4.79 0.67 -8.98
CA LEU A 20 -5.24 -0.09 -10.12
C LEU A 20 -4.19 -1.14 -10.49
N ILE A 21 -4.52 -2.41 -10.33
CA ILE A 21 -3.62 -3.55 -10.54
C ILE A 21 -4.10 -4.36 -11.75
N GLY A 22 -3.20 -4.66 -12.67
CA GLY A 22 -3.56 -5.49 -13.83
C GLY A 22 -2.52 -5.44 -14.94
N PRO A 23 -2.65 -6.29 -15.96
CA PRO A 23 -1.68 -6.39 -17.06
C PRO A 23 -1.36 -5.05 -17.72
N GLN A 24 -0.21 -5.01 -18.37
CA GLN A 24 0.16 -3.90 -19.24
C GLN A 24 -0.89 -3.71 -20.35
N ALA A 25 -0.99 -2.51 -20.89
CA ALA A 25 -1.97 -2.11 -21.90
C ALA A 25 -3.44 -2.05 -21.46
N TYR A 26 -3.77 -2.27 -20.18
CA TYR A 26 -5.13 -2.10 -19.63
C TYR A 26 -5.54 -0.62 -19.46
N ARG A 27 -4.77 0.32 -20.02
CA ARG A 27 -5.07 1.76 -20.05
C ARG A 27 -5.17 2.43 -18.69
N LYS A 28 -4.58 1.86 -17.65
CA LYS A 28 -4.62 2.36 -16.26
C LYS A 28 -4.12 3.81 -16.14
N SER A 29 -2.90 4.10 -16.62
CA SER A 29 -2.30 5.45 -16.53
C SER A 29 -3.07 6.46 -17.38
N THR A 30 -3.61 6.05 -18.55
CA THR A 30 -4.49 6.88 -19.37
C THR A 30 -5.76 7.26 -18.59
N PHE A 31 -6.41 6.29 -17.96
CA PHE A 31 -7.58 6.52 -17.12
C PHE A 31 -7.28 7.48 -15.96
N CYS A 32 -6.15 7.28 -15.26
CA CYS A 32 -5.76 8.17 -14.18
C CYS A 32 -5.65 9.64 -14.64
N ARG A 33 -5.07 9.85 -15.81
CA ARG A 33 -4.95 11.20 -16.40
C ARG A 33 -6.32 11.78 -16.77
N MET A 34 -7.24 10.96 -17.29
CA MET A 34 -8.58 11.38 -17.67
C MET A 34 -9.49 11.76 -16.48
N LEU A 35 -9.09 11.50 -15.24
CA LEU A 35 -9.86 11.95 -14.07
C LEU A 35 -9.90 13.47 -13.91
N LEU A 36 -8.93 14.19 -14.50
CA LEU A 36 -8.92 15.64 -14.55
C LEU A 36 -9.40 16.14 -15.92
N PRO A 37 -10.27 17.17 -15.95
CA PRO A 37 -10.68 17.80 -17.20
C PRO A 37 -9.50 18.50 -17.90
N PRO A 38 -9.56 18.73 -19.21
CA PRO A 38 -8.49 19.37 -19.97
C PRO A 38 -7.97 20.67 -19.33
N ALA A 39 -8.86 21.50 -18.79
CA ALA A 39 -8.52 22.76 -18.15
C ALA A 39 -7.66 22.59 -16.86
N LEU A 40 -7.67 21.42 -16.23
CA LEU A 40 -6.92 21.13 -15.00
C LEU A 40 -5.75 20.18 -15.22
N GLN A 41 -5.42 19.81 -16.46
CA GLN A 41 -4.32 18.87 -16.76
C GLN A 41 -2.95 19.38 -16.29
N ALA A 42 -2.73 20.68 -16.18
CA ALA A 42 -1.51 21.27 -15.63
C ALA A 42 -1.30 20.92 -14.13
N TYR A 43 -2.33 20.44 -13.46
CA TYR A 43 -2.30 20.03 -12.05
C TYR A 43 -2.31 18.51 -11.87
N TYR A 44 -2.10 17.77 -12.93
CA TYR A 44 -1.81 16.32 -12.92
C TYR A 44 -0.31 16.07 -13.03
N THR A 45 0.17 15.05 -12.34
CA THR A 45 1.51 14.50 -12.57
C THR A 45 1.53 12.99 -12.35
N ASP A 46 2.35 12.30 -13.13
CA ASP A 46 2.71 10.88 -12.96
C ASP A 46 4.22 10.72 -12.70
N SER A 47 4.90 11.82 -12.45
CA SER A 47 6.35 11.85 -12.21
C SER A 47 6.61 12.48 -10.82
N ILE A 48 6.65 11.64 -9.78
CA ILE A 48 7.02 12.04 -8.42
C ILE A 48 8.23 11.24 -7.94
N ASP A 49 9.27 11.96 -7.48
CA ASP A 49 10.46 11.34 -6.90
C ASP A 49 10.39 11.40 -5.37
N PHE A 50 10.07 10.26 -4.74
CA PHE A 50 10.01 10.13 -3.29
C PHE A 50 11.39 10.12 -2.61
N SER A 51 12.49 10.05 -3.35
CA SER A 51 13.84 10.20 -2.79
C SER A 51 14.12 11.66 -2.40
N ARG A 52 13.49 12.60 -3.10
CA ARG A 52 13.57 14.04 -2.86
C ARG A 52 12.42 14.53 -1.98
N LYS A 53 12.48 14.21 -0.70
CA LYS A 53 11.38 14.42 0.26
C LYS A 53 10.77 15.82 0.21
N ARG A 54 11.62 16.86 0.13
CA ARG A 54 11.16 18.26 0.09
C ARG A 54 10.36 18.58 -1.18
N ASP A 55 10.84 18.11 -2.32
CA ASP A 55 10.15 18.34 -3.60
C ASP A 55 8.82 17.60 -3.64
N ALA A 56 8.80 16.35 -3.14
CA ALA A 56 7.57 15.57 -2.99
C ALA A 56 6.55 16.25 -2.06
N GLU A 57 6.99 16.90 -0.99
CA GLU A 57 6.11 17.70 -0.12
C GLU A 57 5.55 18.92 -0.83
N LEU A 58 6.34 19.62 -1.64
CA LEU A 58 5.87 20.76 -2.43
C LEU A 58 4.82 20.33 -3.49
N TYR A 59 4.93 19.11 -4.02
CA TYR A 59 3.94 18.56 -4.96
C TYR A 59 2.55 18.46 -4.34
N LEU A 60 2.45 18.22 -3.03
CA LEU A 60 1.15 18.16 -2.34
C LEU A 60 0.37 19.48 -2.40
N ASN A 61 1.07 20.62 -2.46
CA ASN A 61 0.47 21.94 -2.59
C ASN A 61 0.25 22.34 -4.06
N ARG A 62 1.01 21.78 -5.00
CA ARG A 62 1.00 22.18 -6.40
C ARG A 62 -0.02 21.43 -7.24
N PHE A 63 -0.10 20.09 -7.07
CA PHE A 63 -0.91 19.23 -7.92
C PHE A 63 -2.26 18.89 -7.27
N LEU A 64 -3.25 18.61 -8.09
CA LEU A 64 -4.57 18.12 -7.67
C LEU A 64 -4.63 16.59 -7.65
N LEU A 65 -3.97 15.96 -8.61
CA LEU A 65 -3.89 14.50 -8.70
C LEU A 65 -2.48 14.06 -9.05
N ILE A 66 -1.93 13.19 -8.22
CA ILE A 66 -0.62 12.57 -8.41
C ILE A 66 -0.86 11.09 -8.69
N ASN A 67 -0.50 10.63 -9.87
CA ASN A 67 -0.47 9.21 -10.20
C ASN A 67 0.90 8.62 -9.85
N MET A 68 0.92 7.66 -8.97
CA MET A 68 2.10 6.85 -8.68
C MET A 68 2.14 5.71 -9.70
N ASP A 69 2.61 6.02 -10.91
CA ASP A 69 2.74 5.02 -11.96
C ASP A 69 3.83 4.01 -11.60
N GLU A 70 3.67 2.76 -12.00
CA GLU A 70 4.60 1.67 -11.66
C GLU A 70 4.87 1.59 -10.13
N PHE A 71 3.81 1.55 -9.32
CA PHE A 71 3.89 1.54 -7.86
C PHE A 71 4.79 0.41 -7.32
N ASP A 72 4.91 -0.69 -8.03
CA ASP A 72 5.79 -1.81 -7.72
C ASP A 72 7.29 -1.46 -7.77
N GLN A 73 7.67 -0.37 -8.43
CA GLN A 73 9.05 0.14 -8.46
C GLN A 73 9.40 0.99 -7.24
N ILE A 74 8.41 1.38 -6.43
CA ILE A 74 8.65 2.19 -5.23
C ILE A 74 9.30 1.33 -4.15
N SER A 75 10.53 1.67 -3.77
CA SER A 75 11.29 0.94 -2.75
C SER A 75 10.60 0.98 -1.37
N PRO A 76 10.86 0.01 -0.47
CA PRO A 76 10.29 -0.02 0.88
C PRO A 76 10.56 1.27 1.69
N THR A 77 11.71 1.91 1.50
CA THR A 77 12.06 3.18 2.14
C THR A 77 11.19 4.32 1.63
N GLN A 78 10.97 4.36 0.32
CA GLN A 78 10.09 5.34 -0.32
C GLN A 78 8.62 5.11 0.07
N GLN A 79 8.18 3.85 0.18
CA GLN A 79 6.83 3.51 0.68
C GLN A 79 6.62 4.01 2.12
N ALA A 80 7.64 3.91 2.99
CA ALA A 80 7.57 4.45 4.34
C ALA A 80 7.39 5.99 4.35
N PHE A 81 8.09 6.70 3.48
CA PHE A 81 7.91 8.14 3.31
C PHE A 81 6.54 8.48 2.70
N LEU A 82 6.10 7.73 1.69
CA LEU A 82 4.77 7.89 1.10
C LEU A 82 3.65 7.78 2.15
N LYS A 83 3.73 6.80 3.05
CA LYS A 83 2.77 6.67 4.17
C LYS A 83 2.72 7.92 5.03
N HIS A 84 3.88 8.54 5.28
CA HIS A 84 3.96 9.76 6.04
C HIS A 84 3.27 10.93 5.33
N ILE A 85 3.53 11.12 4.04
CA ILE A 85 2.94 12.25 3.28
C ILE A 85 1.45 12.06 3.01
N LEU A 86 0.95 10.82 2.86
CA LEU A 86 -0.48 10.54 2.69
C LEU A 86 -1.31 11.01 3.89
N GLN A 87 -0.75 11.00 5.09
CA GLN A 87 -1.44 11.41 6.32
C GLN A 87 -1.35 12.91 6.62
N LYS A 88 -0.57 13.69 5.85
CA LYS A 88 -0.45 15.12 6.10
C LYS A 88 -1.67 15.89 5.57
N PRO A 89 -2.43 16.59 6.41
CA PRO A 89 -3.47 17.52 5.95
C PRO A 89 -2.90 18.83 5.43
N VAL A 90 -1.73 19.22 5.94
CA VAL A 90 -0.95 20.41 5.55
C VAL A 90 0.50 20.05 5.39
N VAL A 91 1.26 20.88 4.69
CA VAL A 91 2.69 20.69 4.44
C VAL A 91 3.46 21.85 5.05
N ASN A 92 4.36 21.56 5.99
CA ASN A 92 5.28 22.53 6.57
C ASN A 92 6.63 22.40 5.86
N THR A 93 6.89 23.24 4.90
CA THR A 93 8.12 23.17 4.09
C THR A 93 8.60 24.57 3.69
N ARG A 94 9.86 24.65 3.29
CA ARG A 94 10.46 25.89 2.81
C ARG A 94 10.53 25.86 1.29
N ARG A 95 9.90 26.83 0.63
CA ARG A 95 10.00 26.97 -0.83
C ARG A 95 11.45 27.20 -1.27
N PRO A 96 11.83 26.86 -2.51
CA PRO A 96 13.12 27.25 -3.06
C PRO A 96 13.33 28.75 -2.89
N ASN A 97 14.53 29.13 -2.43
CA ASN A 97 14.93 30.52 -2.17
C ASN A 97 14.16 31.29 -1.07
N ALA A 98 13.25 30.64 -0.33
CA ALA A 98 12.60 31.23 0.82
C ALA A 98 13.49 31.11 2.08
N SER A 99 13.43 32.09 2.98
CA SER A 99 14.16 32.10 4.25
C SER A 99 13.44 31.34 5.36
N ALA A 100 12.11 31.28 5.33
CA ALA A 100 11.28 30.69 6.38
C ALA A 100 10.54 29.43 5.92
N VAL A 101 10.18 28.59 6.89
CA VAL A 101 9.22 27.48 6.68
C VAL A 101 7.81 28.07 6.66
N GLU A 102 7.03 27.64 5.69
CA GLU A 102 5.63 28.04 5.51
C GLU A 102 4.72 26.83 5.67
N GLU A 103 3.56 27.04 6.23
CA GLU A 103 2.48 26.07 6.18
C GLU A 103 1.74 26.20 4.86
N LEU A 104 1.78 25.14 4.05
CA LEU A 104 1.14 25.08 2.76
C LEU A 104 -0.07 24.13 2.82
N ARG A 105 -1.18 24.54 2.24
CA ARG A 105 -2.34 23.68 2.11
C ARG A 105 -2.03 22.52 1.16
N ARG A 106 -2.49 21.31 1.51
CA ARG A 106 -2.49 20.19 0.59
C ARG A 106 -3.72 20.23 -0.31
N TYR A 107 -3.50 20.09 -1.62
CA TYR A 107 -4.53 19.87 -2.63
C TYR A 107 -4.48 18.45 -3.19
N ALA A 108 -3.33 17.82 -3.17
CA ALA A 108 -3.09 16.58 -3.87
C ALA A 108 -3.86 15.40 -3.28
N SER A 109 -4.53 14.69 -4.15
CA SER A 109 -4.96 13.30 -3.98
C SER A 109 -4.04 12.39 -4.75
N PHE A 110 -3.95 11.12 -4.32
CA PHE A 110 -3.11 10.13 -4.97
C PHE A 110 -3.97 9.04 -5.61
N ILE A 111 -3.48 8.50 -6.70
CA ILE A 111 -3.90 7.26 -7.32
C ILE A 111 -2.64 6.49 -7.71
N ALA A 112 -2.70 5.18 -7.81
CA ALA A 112 -1.55 4.38 -8.18
C ALA A 112 -1.90 3.34 -9.25
N THR A 113 -0.89 2.92 -10.02
CA THR A 113 -1.03 1.84 -10.98
C THR A 113 0.09 0.83 -10.80
N SER A 114 -0.19 -0.45 -11.04
CA SER A 114 0.82 -1.51 -11.07
C SER A 114 0.48 -2.59 -12.08
N ASN A 115 1.52 -3.26 -12.59
CA ASN A 115 1.39 -4.45 -13.43
C ASN A 115 1.51 -5.74 -12.61
N HIS A 116 1.99 -5.66 -11.39
CA HIS A 116 2.21 -6.77 -10.48
C HIS A 116 1.16 -6.80 -9.36
N ARG A 117 0.82 -8.00 -8.86
CA ARG A 117 -0.12 -8.16 -7.74
C ARG A 117 0.59 -8.03 -6.40
N ASP A 118 1.77 -8.59 -6.26
CA ASP A 118 2.53 -8.69 -5.02
C ASP A 118 3.35 -7.42 -4.78
N LEU A 119 2.72 -6.36 -4.27
CA LEU A 119 3.34 -5.04 -4.23
C LEU A 119 3.25 -4.34 -2.87
N LEU A 120 2.33 -4.74 -2.00
CA LEU A 120 2.22 -4.16 -0.66
C LEU A 120 3.19 -4.84 0.31
N THR A 121 4.26 -4.13 0.68
CA THR A 121 5.33 -4.69 1.52
C THR A 121 5.07 -4.60 3.03
N ASP A 122 4.04 -3.89 3.44
CA ASP A 122 3.75 -3.61 4.85
C ASP A 122 2.27 -3.70 5.14
N THR A 123 1.89 -4.75 5.87
CA THR A 123 0.52 -5.02 6.32
C THR A 123 -0.09 -3.84 7.10
N SER A 124 0.71 -3.12 7.89
CA SER A 124 0.23 -1.95 8.65
C SER A 124 -0.07 -0.73 7.78
N GLY A 125 0.45 -0.72 6.55
CA GLY A 125 0.28 0.36 5.58
C GLY A 125 -0.79 0.10 4.52
N SER A 126 -1.25 -1.13 4.39
CA SER A 126 -2.17 -1.56 3.33
C SER A 126 -3.52 -0.82 3.40
N ARG A 127 -3.99 -0.43 4.58
CA ARG A 127 -5.21 0.38 4.79
C ARG A 127 -5.23 1.72 4.04
N ARG A 128 -4.08 2.19 3.51
CA ARG A 128 -3.99 3.42 2.72
C ARG A 128 -4.25 3.21 1.24
N PHE A 129 -4.42 1.98 0.83
CA PHE A 129 -4.68 1.63 -0.56
C PHE A 129 -5.99 0.89 -0.70
N ILE A 130 -6.70 1.17 -1.77
CA ILE A 130 -7.85 0.37 -2.23
C ILE A 130 -7.34 -0.40 -3.44
N GLY A 131 -6.92 -1.65 -3.22
CA GLY A 131 -6.49 -2.54 -4.29
C GLY A 131 -7.67 -2.89 -5.20
N ILE A 132 -7.54 -2.61 -6.49
CA ILE A 132 -8.56 -2.88 -7.50
C ILE A 132 -7.91 -3.70 -8.60
N TYR A 133 -8.21 -5.00 -8.63
CA TYR A 133 -7.72 -5.86 -9.68
C TYR A 133 -8.57 -5.73 -10.94
N MET A 134 -7.91 -5.37 -12.04
CA MET A 134 -8.54 -5.13 -13.33
C MET A 134 -8.75 -6.44 -14.08
N THR A 135 -10.00 -6.78 -14.36
CA THR A 135 -10.38 -7.98 -15.14
C THR A 135 -10.37 -7.75 -16.65
N GLY A 136 -10.22 -6.51 -17.10
CA GLY A 136 -10.17 -6.11 -18.50
C GLY A 136 -9.63 -4.70 -18.70
N ALA A 137 -9.33 -4.34 -19.93
CA ALA A 137 -8.86 -3.00 -20.27
C ALA A 137 -9.97 -1.95 -20.06
N ILE A 138 -9.59 -0.79 -19.55
CA ILE A 138 -10.52 0.33 -19.38
C ILE A 138 -10.86 0.92 -20.76
N ASP A 139 -12.15 1.12 -21.01
CA ASP A 139 -12.60 1.85 -22.19
C ASP A 139 -12.36 3.35 -21.99
N VAL A 140 -11.29 3.84 -22.57
CA VAL A 140 -10.90 5.26 -22.55
C VAL A 140 -11.34 6.02 -23.79
N SER A 141 -12.13 5.41 -24.67
CA SER A 141 -12.61 6.04 -25.90
C SER A 141 -13.82 6.94 -25.69
N ARG A 142 -14.57 6.69 -24.60
CA ARG A 142 -15.77 7.46 -24.28
C ARG A 142 -15.40 8.81 -23.65
N PRO A 143 -15.97 9.92 -24.11
CA PRO A 143 -15.77 11.21 -23.48
C PRO A 143 -16.38 11.20 -22.07
N ILE A 144 -15.69 11.84 -21.12
CA ILE A 144 -16.20 12.05 -19.77
C ILE A 144 -16.96 13.38 -19.74
N ASP A 145 -18.20 13.34 -19.28
CA ASP A 145 -18.95 14.56 -18.94
C ASP A 145 -18.44 15.07 -17.57
N TYR A 146 -17.43 15.93 -17.63
CA TYR A 146 -16.79 16.47 -16.44
C TYR A 146 -17.73 17.40 -15.64
N GLU A 147 -18.61 18.12 -16.31
CA GLU A 147 -19.56 19.00 -15.62
C GLU A 147 -20.50 18.18 -14.76
N GLN A 148 -21.08 17.10 -15.31
CA GLN A 148 -21.95 16.21 -14.57
C GLN A 148 -21.20 15.46 -13.46
N LEU A 149 -19.99 14.94 -13.75
CA LEU A 149 -19.16 14.20 -12.78
C LEU A 149 -18.83 15.05 -11.56
N TYR A 150 -18.37 16.28 -11.77
CA TYR A 150 -18.00 17.16 -10.67
C TYR A 150 -19.21 17.79 -9.99
N ALA A 151 -20.32 18.05 -10.70
CA ALA A 151 -21.58 18.46 -10.09
C ALA A 151 -22.12 17.41 -9.12
N GLN A 152 -22.11 16.11 -9.52
CA GLN A 152 -22.50 15.02 -8.64
C GLN A 152 -21.62 14.93 -7.40
N ALA A 153 -20.29 15.05 -7.55
CA ALA A 153 -19.37 15.03 -6.41
C ALA A 153 -19.62 16.20 -5.45
N LEU A 154 -19.95 17.37 -5.96
CA LEU A 154 -20.30 18.54 -5.14
C LEU A 154 -21.64 18.35 -4.43
N GLU A 155 -22.63 17.80 -5.10
CA GLU A 155 -23.95 17.50 -4.52
C GLU A 155 -23.82 16.54 -3.33
N LEU A 156 -23.06 15.46 -3.47
CA LEU A 156 -22.78 14.53 -2.38
C LEU A 156 -22.16 15.25 -1.16
N LEU A 157 -21.21 16.16 -1.40
CA LEU A 157 -20.61 16.96 -0.33
C LEU A 157 -21.62 17.93 0.33
N TYR A 158 -22.54 18.53 -0.42
CA TYR A 158 -23.61 19.39 0.12
C TYR A 158 -24.60 18.60 0.96
N HIS A 159 -24.83 17.34 0.66
CA HIS A 159 -25.64 16.43 1.46
C HIS A 159 -24.88 15.78 2.61
N ASN A 160 -23.66 16.27 2.93
CA ASN A 160 -22.79 15.78 4.00
C ASN A 160 -22.38 14.31 3.83
N GLU A 161 -22.28 13.83 2.58
CA GLU A 161 -21.72 12.51 2.33
C GLU A 161 -20.29 12.44 2.86
N ARG A 162 -19.99 11.35 3.58
CA ARG A 162 -18.68 11.16 4.18
C ARG A 162 -17.65 10.80 3.09
N TYR A 163 -16.52 11.49 3.09
CA TYR A 163 -15.44 11.34 2.10
C TYR A 163 -14.12 10.84 2.72
N TRP A 164 -14.18 10.25 3.91
CA TRP A 164 -13.08 9.56 4.58
C TRP A 164 -13.57 8.21 5.09
N PHE A 165 -12.65 7.28 5.33
CA PHE A 165 -12.93 5.97 5.87
C PHE A 165 -12.75 5.96 7.38
N ASP A 166 -13.61 5.24 8.10
CA ASP A 166 -13.45 4.99 9.52
C ASP A 166 -12.60 3.72 9.78
N SER A 167 -12.41 3.39 11.07
CA SER A 167 -11.57 2.26 11.44
C SER A 167 -12.12 0.89 11.02
N GLU A 168 -13.44 0.74 10.90
CA GLU A 168 -14.06 -0.51 10.45
C GLU A 168 -13.85 -0.70 8.96
N GLU A 169 -14.05 0.36 8.18
CA GLU A 169 -13.78 0.36 6.74
C GLU A 169 -12.28 0.20 6.44
N GLU A 170 -11.40 0.82 7.23
CA GLU A 170 -9.95 0.60 7.12
C GLU A 170 -9.58 -0.87 7.40
N ALA A 171 -10.26 -1.55 8.32
CA ALA A 171 -10.06 -2.97 8.58
C ALA A 171 -10.50 -3.83 7.39
N ILE A 172 -11.65 -3.53 6.78
CA ILE A 172 -12.14 -4.21 5.56
C ILE A 172 -11.15 -4.00 4.41
N MET A 173 -10.67 -2.78 4.20
CA MET A 173 -9.66 -2.50 3.17
C MET A 173 -8.37 -3.30 3.40
N THR A 174 -7.92 -3.38 4.64
CA THR A 174 -6.73 -4.16 5.01
C THR A 174 -6.91 -5.64 4.69
N GLU A 175 -8.08 -6.20 5.00
CA GLU A 175 -8.40 -7.59 4.69
C GLU A 175 -8.41 -7.84 3.17
N ASN A 176 -9.10 -6.98 2.41
CA ASN A 176 -9.17 -7.08 0.95
C ASN A 176 -7.80 -6.92 0.28
N ASN A 177 -6.90 -6.16 0.89
CA ASN A 177 -5.56 -5.93 0.35
C ASN A 177 -4.58 -7.08 0.60
N ARG A 178 -4.94 -8.09 1.40
CA ARG A 178 -4.07 -9.26 1.67
C ARG A 178 -3.66 -9.99 0.39
N GLU A 179 -4.52 -10.04 -0.59
CA GLU A 179 -4.22 -10.67 -1.88
C GLU A 179 -3.13 -9.94 -2.69
N PHE A 180 -2.82 -8.67 -2.32
CA PHE A 180 -1.81 -7.83 -2.97
C PHE A 180 -0.55 -7.65 -2.11
N GLU A 181 -0.47 -8.31 -0.97
CA GLU A 181 0.70 -8.25 -0.10
C GLU A 181 1.81 -9.15 -0.63
N GLN A 182 3.03 -8.62 -0.63
CA GLN A 182 4.21 -9.43 -0.93
C GLN A 182 4.42 -10.47 0.17
N SER A 183 4.42 -11.73 -0.23
CA SER A 183 4.90 -12.79 0.66
C SER A 183 6.42 -12.67 0.82
N PRO A 184 6.93 -12.40 2.02
CA PRO A 184 8.38 -12.35 2.25
C PRO A 184 9.07 -13.64 1.78
N ALA A 185 10.26 -13.54 1.24
CA ALA A 185 11.03 -14.71 0.77
C ALA A 185 11.14 -15.82 1.85
N ILE A 186 11.23 -15.42 3.12
CA ILE A 186 11.25 -16.32 4.27
C ILE A 186 9.93 -17.11 4.42
N GLU A 187 8.80 -16.53 4.07
CA GLU A 187 7.49 -17.18 4.09
C GLU A 187 7.36 -18.18 2.93
N GLN A 188 7.78 -17.79 1.73
CA GLN A 188 7.81 -18.68 0.58
C GLN A 188 8.71 -19.90 0.84
N LEU A 189 9.88 -19.66 1.42
CA LEU A 189 10.78 -20.77 1.80
C LEU A 189 10.19 -21.64 2.92
N PHE A 190 9.47 -21.06 3.87
CA PHE A 190 8.75 -21.85 4.85
C PHE A 190 7.76 -22.79 4.17
N MET A 191 6.95 -22.32 3.22
CA MET A 191 5.99 -23.15 2.49
C MET A 191 6.66 -24.23 1.61
N VAL A 192 7.90 -24.02 1.18
CA VAL A 192 8.68 -25.04 0.44
C VAL A 192 9.18 -26.14 1.36
N TYR A 193 9.68 -25.79 2.55
CA TYR A 193 10.34 -26.74 3.45
C TYR A 193 9.47 -27.24 4.60
N TYR A 194 8.37 -26.55 4.89
CA TYR A 194 7.47 -26.83 6.00
C TYR A 194 6.02 -26.53 5.66
N ARG A 195 5.10 -27.17 6.36
CA ARG A 195 3.71 -26.75 6.45
C ARG A 195 3.26 -26.74 7.92
N ARG A 196 2.12 -26.09 8.18
CA ARG A 196 1.47 -26.22 9.47
C ARG A 196 1.03 -27.67 9.71
N ALA A 197 1.18 -28.15 10.92
CA ALA A 197 0.57 -29.41 11.32
C ALA A 197 -0.94 -29.24 11.50
N GLU A 198 -1.71 -30.21 11.07
CA GLU A 198 -3.16 -30.27 11.32
C GLU A 198 -3.47 -30.71 12.77
N GLU A 199 -4.75 -30.69 13.17
CA GLU A 199 -5.14 -31.16 14.49
C GLU A 199 -4.91 -32.68 14.56
N GLU A 200 -4.24 -33.11 15.66
CA GLU A 200 -3.86 -34.51 15.91
C GLU A 200 -2.76 -35.11 14.98
N GLU A 201 -2.19 -34.30 14.08
CA GLU A 201 -1.10 -34.76 13.22
C GLU A 201 0.23 -34.81 14.00
N GLU A 202 1.02 -35.85 13.76
CA GLU A 202 2.39 -35.91 14.25
C GLU A 202 3.28 -34.90 13.54
N GLY A 203 3.77 -33.90 14.28
CA GLY A 203 4.63 -32.83 13.80
C GLY A 203 5.69 -32.47 14.83
N GLU A 204 6.64 -31.64 14.40
CA GLU A 204 7.68 -31.14 15.26
C GLU A 204 7.28 -29.82 15.94
N TRP A 205 7.59 -29.71 17.24
CA TRP A 205 7.46 -28.45 17.99
C TRP A 205 8.82 -27.75 18.00
N LEU A 206 9.00 -26.73 17.16
CA LEU A 206 10.26 -26.02 16.97
C LEU A 206 10.14 -24.54 17.34
N LEU A 207 11.22 -23.94 17.82
CA LEU A 207 11.34 -22.49 17.90
C LEU A 207 11.43 -21.89 16.50
N ALA A 208 10.89 -20.69 16.32
CA ALA A 208 10.98 -19.97 15.02
C ALA A 208 12.44 -19.88 14.52
N ILE A 209 13.40 -19.67 15.43
CA ILE A 209 14.82 -19.59 15.08
C ILE A 209 15.38 -20.94 14.57
N ASP A 210 14.90 -22.06 15.10
CA ASP A 210 15.38 -23.38 14.69
C ASP A 210 14.80 -23.77 13.33
N ILE A 211 13.52 -23.45 13.08
CA ILE A 211 12.92 -23.58 11.74
C ILE A 211 13.73 -22.76 10.74
N LEU A 212 14.02 -21.51 11.08
CA LEU A 212 14.77 -20.62 10.20
C LEU A 212 16.18 -21.13 9.91
N ARG A 213 16.91 -21.63 10.92
CA ARG A 213 18.24 -22.22 10.73
C ARG A 213 18.21 -23.44 9.80
N ARG A 214 17.20 -24.29 9.93
CA ARG A 214 17.04 -25.44 9.03
C ARG A 214 16.76 -25.00 7.60
N ILE A 215 15.86 -24.00 7.41
CA ILE A 215 15.59 -23.39 6.09
C ILE A 215 16.87 -22.78 5.50
N GLN A 216 17.64 -22.02 6.29
CA GLN A 216 18.91 -21.43 5.83
C GLN A 216 19.91 -22.50 5.35
N LYS A 217 20.01 -23.60 6.10
CA LYS A 217 20.90 -24.72 5.74
C LYS A 217 20.46 -25.40 4.45
N ALA A 218 19.15 -25.60 4.26
CA ALA A 218 18.59 -26.27 3.09
C ALA A 218 18.62 -25.38 1.83
N SER A 219 18.19 -24.12 1.95
CA SER A 219 18.11 -23.19 0.83
C SER A 219 19.42 -22.50 0.48
N LYS A 220 20.46 -22.60 1.32
CA LYS A 220 21.73 -21.86 1.25
C LYS A 220 21.54 -20.31 1.27
N MET A 221 20.37 -19.83 1.65
CA MET A 221 20.09 -18.40 1.80
C MET A 221 20.41 -17.93 3.22
N THR A 222 20.80 -16.67 3.38
CA THR A 222 21.04 -16.05 4.68
C THR A 222 19.96 -15.03 4.99
N PHE A 223 19.51 -14.98 6.24
CA PHE A 223 18.53 -14.00 6.71
C PHE A 223 19.13 -13.10 7.78
N SER A 224 18.75 -11.84 7.73
CA SER A 224 19.16 -10.85 8.75
C SER A 224 18.46 -11.12 10.09
N ALA A 225 19.05 -10.61 11.18
CA ALA A 225 18.44 -10.67 12.51
C ALA A 225 17.03 -10.06 12.56
N ARG A 226 16.78 -9.03 11.75
CA ARG A 226 15.46 -8.39 11.61
C ARG A 226 14.42 -9.34 10.99
N GLN A 227 14.80 -10.08 9.96
CA GLN A 227 13.93 -11.08 9.34
C GLN A 227 13.64 -12.23 10.31
N ALA A 228 14.63 -12.69 11.06
CA ALA A 228 14.47 -13.73 12.07
C ALA A 228 13.48 -13.30 13.18
N SER A 229 13.54 -12.08 13.68
CA SER A 229 12.60 -11.56 14.68
C SER A 229 11.18 -11.39 14.13
N TYR A 230 11.04 -11.18 12.84
CA TYR A 230 9.74 -11.06 12.16
C TYR A 230 9.10 -12.41 11.83
N PHE A 231 9.91 -13.46 11.69
CA PHE A 231 9.47 -14.79 11.23
C PHE A 231 8.41 -15.42 12.14
N GLY A 232 8.49 -15.22 13.44
CA GLY A 232 7.46 -15.69 14.37
C GLY A 232 6.07 -15.10 14.09
N ARG A 233 5.99 -13.83 13.66
CA ARG A 233 4.73 -13.20 13.24
C ARG A 233 4.19 -13.78 11.93
N ILE A 234 5.08 -14.15 11.01
CA ILE A 234 4.71 -14.84 9.78
C ILE A 234 4.06 -16.18 10.11
N LEU A 235 4.68 -16.99 10.96
CA LEU A 235 4.14 -18.30 11.37
C LEU A 235 2.75 -18.17 12.02
N GLN A 236 2.54 -17.14 12.85
CA GLN A 236 1.23 -16.85 13.44
C GLN A 236 0.20 -16.47 12.37
N ARG A 237 0.57 -15.62 11.39
CA ARG A 237 -0.29 -15.24 10.27
C ARG A 237 -0.67 -16.43 9.40
N LEU A 238 0.22 -17.36 9.19
CA LEU A 238 -0.02 -18.62 8.46
C LEU A 238 -0.88 -19.62 9.26
N GLY A 239 -1.33 -19.24 10.45
CA GLY A 239 -2.15 -20.10 11.30
C GLY A 239 -1.40 -21.30 11.89
N VAL A 240 -0.06 -21.21 12.00
CA VAL A 240 0.72 -22.26 12.62
C VAL A 240 0.45 -22.28 14.12
N LYS A 241 -0.03 -23.42 14.64
CA LYS A 241 -0.34 -23.60 16.07
C LYS A 241 0.92 -23.37 16.91
N SER A 242 0.78 -22.57 17.96
CA SER A 242 1.95 -22.23 18.79
C SER A 242 1.66 -22.46 20.28
N LYS A 243 2.73 -22.75 21.03
CA LYS A 243 2.70 -22.84 22.49
C LYS A 243 3.89 -22.14 23.11
N ARG A 244 3.67 -21.40 24.17
CA ARG A 244 4.72 -20.73 24.92
C ARG A 244 5.31 -21.70 25.96
N LYS A 245 6.65 -21.81 25.99
CA LYS A 245 7.41 -22.56 26.99
C LYS A 245 8.51 -21.67 27.59
N THR A 246 9.27 -22.19 28.55
CA THR A 246 10.35 -21.47 29.24
C THR A 246 11.35 -20.80 28.31
N TYR A 247 11.71 -21.45 27.18
CA TYR A 247 12.72 -20.94 26.26
C TYR A 247 12.16 -20.17 25.04
N GLY A 248 10.84 -19.95 24.99
CA GLY A 248 10.21 -19.19 23.92
C GLY A 248 8.91 -19.77 23.38
N THR A 249 8.49 -19.26 22.22
CA THR A 249 7.30 -19.75 21.53
C THR A 249 7.68 -20.83 20.52
N TYR A 250 7.12 -22.03 20.70
CA TYR A 250 7.28 -23.18 19.82
C TYR A 250 6.10 -23.23 18.85
N TYR A 251 6.38 -23.61 17.63
CA TYR A 251 5.43 -23.74 16.52
C TYR A 251 5.32 -25.17 16.06
N HIS A 252 4.09 -25.63 15.81
CA HIS A 252 3.81 -27.01 15.40
C HIS A 252 3.85 -27.11 13.88
N VAL A 253 4.89 -27.73 13.36
CA VAL A 253 5.17 -27.78 11.92
C VAL A 253 5.50 -29.19 11.47
N VAL A 254 5.25 -29.48 10.19
CA VAL A 254 5.65 -30.73 9.52
C VAL A 254 6.69 -30.38 8.47
N PRO A 255 7.89 -30.98 8.52
CA PRO A 255 8.88 -30.85 7.46
C PRO A 255 8.35 -31.47 6.16
N LEU A 256 8.66 -30.83 5.03
CA LEU A 256 8.39 -31.36 3.69
C LEU A 256 9.68 -31.91 3.10
N GLU A 257 9.57 -33.05 2.42
CA GLU A 257 10.68 -33.59 1.62
C GLU A 257 10.78 -32.72 0.35
N VAL A 258 11.92 -32.07 0.19
CA VAL A 258 12.23 -31.27 -1.01
C VAL A 258 13.21 -32.10 -1.82
N GLU A 259 12.77 -32.54 -3.00
CA GLU A 259 13.61 -33.27 -3.97
C GLU A 259 14.78 -32.42 -4.50
#